data_63c66be0bbad5f60d96e1f9adc58705f
#
_entry.id   63c66be0bbad5f60d96e1f9adc58705f
#
_cell.length_a   1.000
_cell.length_b   1.000
_cell.length_c   1.000
_cell.angle_alpha   90.00
_cell.angle_beta   90.00
_cell.angle_gamma   90.00
#
_symmetry.space_group_name_H-M   'P 1'
#
loop_
_entity.id
_entity.type
_entity.pdbx_description
1 polymer ?
#
loop_
_entity_poly.entity_id
_entity_poly.type
_entity_poly.pdbx_seq_one_letter_code
_entity_poly.pdbx_strand_id
1 'polypeptide(L)'
;MFTPKLNPNQQYQMYVAGQWRDSKTPTFLPNINPAHKTKILGYVADATDAEVSEAMQAAEAAFPAWRAVSGNLKTKIFLHLAQVMYARFDDFQQTMAREMGKTLLDCKLDLDEAIGVIECVAPQGLSLKGETYQKNIDGVVMESRLEPRGVAAIITPFNFPVAIPIAQVVAALVVGNTVVWKPSHLIPESSQAIAAALDECFVWAKDKLGVTVPPGTFSMVSGDAAPGQALIQHPAVKCLSFTGSKAVGDAVDATASGLGKRVMKEVGGINIFYIHKDADIQRAAKNFVYGKTITGGQRCTSIQEVLCDESVYEQFVTAAIEETKGIRIGDGSSQEMADADKTPGLYSLPPLVSEEQQDRVLGLIQRSVSEGANIRRQVPVPDALAAEGYYVPFTLIENVGQSNLLYSTELFGPVGVLTKVKNINEAITLINQKIGIVACIDSQNKDASEHFIQSVLRTRVDDGRHGTGAFWATRFGGDRGAGSGNPALDENMVMGYVLWKTIYRAYKPFAEPQDDDAGI
;
A
#
# COMPACT_ATOMS: atom_id res chain seq x y z
N MET A 1 -15.12 -16.97 -12.82
CA MET A 1 -13.94 -17.03 -11.91
C MET A 1 -12.69 -16.79 -12.73
N PHE A 2 -11.82 -15.88 -12.28
CA PHE A 2 -10.52 -15.66 -12.94
C PHE A 2 -9.73 -16.97 -12.97
N THR A 3 -9.18 -17.28 -14.13
CA THR A 3 -8.33 -18.47 -14.28
C THR A 3 -6.88 -18.00 -14.38
N PRO A 4 -6.03 -18.32 -13.39
CA PRO A 4 -4.63 -17.95 -13.42
C PRO A 4 -3.91 -18.50 -14.66
N LYS A 5 -2.97 -17.74 -15.18
CA LYS A 5 -2.10 -18.16 -16.28
C LYS A 5 -0.96 -19.04 -15.74
N LEU A 6 -1.22 -20.34 -15.71
CA LEU A 6 -0.28 -21.35 -15.26
C LEU A 6 0.23 -22.17 -16.44
N ASN A 7 1.50 -22.57 -16.39
CA ASN A 7 2.03 -23.58 -17.28
C ASN A 7 1.68 -25.02 -16.78
N PRO A 8 2.01 -26.08 -17.53
CA PRO A 8 1.73 -27.45 -17.12
C PRO A 8 2.36 -27.87 -15.78
N ASN A 9 3.39 -27.18 -15.32
CA ASN A 9 4.06 -27.41 -14.04
C ASN A 9 3.45 -26.62 -12.88
N GLN A 10 2.26 -26.03 -13.04
CA GLN A 10 1.59 -25.16 -12.06
C GLN A 10 2.40 -23.91 -11.73
N GLN A 11 3.21 -23.41 -12.66
CA GLN A 11 4.01 -22.21 -12.48
C GLN A 11 3.30 -21.00 -13.08
N TYR A 12 3.22 -19.90 -12.30
CA TYR A 12 2.59 -18.67 -12.74
C TYR A 12 3.43 -17.97 -13.81
N GLN A 13 2.77 -17.60 -14.92
CA GLN A 13 3.39 -16.84 -15.98
C GLN A 13 3.58 -15.38 -15.61
N MET A 14 4.63 -14.76 -16.11
CA MET A 14 4.84 -13.31 -16.11
C MET A 14 4.12 -12.66 -17.29
N TYR A 15 3.82 -11.37 -17.19
CA TYR A 15 3.30 -10.57 -18.31
C TYR A 15 4.36 -9.55 -18.74
N VAL A 16 5.02 -9.78 -19.86
CA VAL A 16 6.13 -8.95 -20.31
C VAL A 16 5.93 -8.57 -21.78
N ALA A 17 6.03 -7.28 -22.08
CA ALA A 17 5.90 -6.74 -23.43
C ALA A 17 4.62 -7.19 -24.16
N GLY A 18 3.48 -7.19 -23.44
CA GLY A 18 2.18 -7.57 -24.02
C GLY A 18 1.96 -9.09 -24.16
N GLN A 19 2.79 -9.91 -23.54
CA GLN A 19 2.70 -11.37 -23.67
C GLN A 19 2.80 -12.06 -22.31
N TRP A 20 1.95 -13.08 -22.12
CA TRP A 20 2.08 -14.05 -21.06
C TRP A 20 3.17 -15.05 -21.41
N ARG A 21 4.11 -15.28 -20.50
CA ARG A 21 5.24 -16.19 -20.75
C ARG A 21 5.76 -16.85 -19.48
N ASP A 22 6.31 -18.04 -19.67
CA ASP A 22 7.02 -18.78 -18.63
C ASP A 22 8.36 -18.10 -18.31
N SER A 23 8.78 -18.18 -17.06
CA SER A 23 10.14 -17.81 -16.68
C SER A 23 11.14 -18.91 -17.01
N LYS A 24 12.37 -18.51 -17.28
CA LYS A 24 13.53 -19.39 -17.52
C LYS A 24 14.31 -19.68 -16.23
N THR A 25 13.86 -19.15 -15.11
CA THR A 25 14.51 -19.38 -13.80
C THR A 25 14.42 -20.85 -13.40
N PRO A 26 15.44 -21.39 -12.71
CA PRO A 26 15.33 -22.68 -12.03
C PRO A 26 14.67 -22.55 -10.64
N THR A 27 14.46 -21.32 -10.14
CA THR A 27 13.99 -21.05 -8.77
C THR A 27 12.51 -20.67 -8.77
N PHE A 28 11.73 -21.43 -8.02
CA PHE A 28 10.30 -21.19 -7.84
C PHE A 28 9.93 -21.23 -6.37
N LEU A 29 9.04 -20.30 -5.97
CA LEU A 29 8.52 -20.16 -4.62
C LEU A 29 7.07 -20.66 -4.58
N PRO A 30 6.65 -21.45 -3.57
CA PRO A 30 5.28 -21.90 -3.48
C PRO A 30 4.34 -20.73 -3.11
N ASN A 31 3.19 -20.65 -3.78
CA ASN A 31 2.05 -19.87 -3.35
C ASN A 31 1.12 -20.77 -2.53
N ILE A 32 0.96 -20.49 -1.25
CA ILE A 32 0.25 -21.36 -0.30
C ILE A 32 -1.01 -20.64 0.19
N ASN A 33 -2.14 -21.36 0.25
CA ASN A 33 -3.32 -20.83 0.90
C ASN A 33 -3.08 -20.68 2.41
N PRO A 34 -3.11 -19.48 2.99
CA PRO A 34 -2.72 -19.26 4.38
C PRO A 34 -3.68 -19.87 5.41
N ALA A 35 -4.93 -20.12 5.03
CA ALA A 35 -5.90 -20.83 5.88
C ALA A 35 -5.69 -22.35 5.84
N HIS A 36 -5.02 -22.87 4.80
CA HIS A 36 -4.80 -24.30 4.54
C HIS A 36 -3.37 -24.52 4.06
N LYS A 37 -2.40 -24.49 4.99
CA LYS A 37 -0.95 -24.48 4.69
C LYS A 37 -0.41 -25.68 3.89
N THR A 38 -1.19 -26.74 3.77
CA THR A 38 -0.88 -27.89 2.91
C THR A 38 -1.37 -27.72 1.47
N LYS A 39 -2.18 -26.66 1.20
CA LYS A 39 -2.76 -26.40 -0.11
C LYS A 39 -1.89 -25.41 -0.89
N ILE A 40 -1.05 -25.97 -1.77
CA ILE A 40 -0.29 -25.16 -2.75
C ILE A 40 -1.24 -24.77 -3.88
N LEU A 41 -1.29 -23.47 -4.19
CA LEU A 41 -2.08 -22.88 -5.27
C LEU A 41 -1.31 -22.87 -6.61
N GLY A 42 0.00 -22.77 -6.54
CA GLY A 42 0.91 -22.76 -7.67
C GLY A 42 2.33 -22.33 -7.25
N TYR A 43 3.18 -22.08 -8.23
CA TYR A 43 4.58 -21.72 -7.99
C TYR A 43 4.96 -20.43 -8.70
N VAL A 44 5.57 -19.51 -7.98
CA VAL A 44 6.00 -18.19 -8.46
C VAL A 44 7.46 -18.27 -8.90
N ALA A 45 7.73 -17.84 -10.13
CA ALA A 45 9.09 -17.72 -10.61
C ALA A 45 9.85 -16.60 -9.88
N ASP A 46 11.08 -16.85 -9.47
CA ASP A 46 12.02 -15.80 -9.06
C ASP A 46 12.78 -15.34 -10.32
N ALA A 47 12.25 -14.28 -10.98
CA ALA A 47 12.70 -13.85 -12.29
C ALA A 47 14.19 -13.55 -12.31
N THR A 48 14.85 -13.94 -13.40
CA THR A 48 16.27 -13.67 -13.60
C THR A 48 16.55 -12.20 -13.93
N ASP A 49 17.78 -11.75 -13.72
CA ASP A 49 18.23 -10.40 -14.12
C ASP A 49 18.02 -10.14 -15.61
N ALA A 50 18.19 -11.18 -16.45
CA ALA A 50 17.96 -11.10 -17.89
C ALA A 50 16.48 -10.83 -18.23
N GLU A 51 15.55 -11.49 -17.53
CA GLU A 51 14.10 -11.28 -17.71
C GLU A 51 13.66 -9.92 -17.23
N VAL A 52 14.19 -9.45 -16.10
CA VAL A 52 13.98 -8.08 -15.61
C VAL A 52 14.52 -7.07 -16.63
N SER A 53 15.74 -7.27 -17.14
CA SER A 53 16.34 -6.39 -18.16
C SER A 53 15.52 -6.35 -19.45
N GLU A 54 14.99 -7.49 -19.89
CA GLU A 54 14.11 -7.55 -21.06
C GLU A 54 12.83 -6.75 -20.88
N ALA A 55 12.16 -6.86 -19.71
CA ALA A 55 10.98 -6.07 -19.39
C ALA A 55 11.29 -4.57 -19.36
N MET A 56 12.45 -4.19 -18.81
CA MET A 56 12.88 -2.80 -18.74
C MET A 56 13.22 -2.21 -20.11
N GLN A 57 13.89 -2.97 -20.98
CA GLN A 57 14.18 -2.56 -22.36
C GLN A 57 12.89 -2.39 -23.16
N ALA A 58 11.92 -3.30 -23.00
CA ALA A 58 10.61 -3.17 -23.64
C ALA A 58 9.87 -1.91 -23.16
N ALA A 59 9.93 -1.60 -21.85
CA ALA A 59 9.31 -0.42 -21.29
C ALA A 59 9.97 0.88 -21.80
N GLU A 60 11.30 0.92 -21.92
CA GLU A 60 12.02 2.06 -22.46
C GLU A 60 11.70 2.28 -23.94
N ALA A 61 11.65 1.21 -24.74
CA ALA A 61 11.27 1.27 -26.16
C ALA A 61 9.83 1.72 -26.38
N ALA A 62 8.89 1.35 -25.50
CA ALA A 62 7.49 1.72 -25.58
C ALA A 62 7.21 3.17 -25.15
N PHE A 63 8.07 3.76 -24.33
CA PHE A 63 7.84 5.06 -23.69
C PHE A 63 7.52 6.20 -24.66
N PRO A 64 8.28 6.45 -25.76
CA PRO A 64 8.00 7.55 -26.66
C PRO A 64 6.60 7.48 -27.30
N ALA A 65 6.19 6.28 -27.72
CA ALA A 65 4.89 6.07 -28.35
C ALA A 65 3.74 6.16 -27.33
N TRP A 66 3.90 5.59 -26.13
CA TRP A 66 2.90 5.71 -25.06
C TRP A 66 2.74 7.16 -24.57
N ARG A 67 3.85 7.88 -24.38
CA ARG A 67 3.85 9.29 -24.03
C ARG A 67 3.06 10.13 -25.04
N ALA A 68 3.15 9.83 -26.32
CA ALA A 68 2.47 10.54 -27.40
C ALA A 68 0.95 10.30 -27.45
N VAL A 69 0.42 9.24 -26.82
CA VAL A 69 -1.02 9.03 -26.71
C VAL A 69 -1.64 10.18 -25.91
N SER A 70 -2.74 10.74 -26.42
CA SER A 70 -3.38 11.89 -25.77
C SER A 70 -3.91 11.55 -24.36
N GLY A 71 -3.90 12.53 -23.46
CA GLY A 71 -4.43 12.37 -22.11
C GLY A 71 -5.89 11.91 -22.08
N ASN A 72 -6.73 12.41 -23.02
CA ASN A 72 -8.12 11.98 -23.15
C ASN A 72 -8.26 10.47 -23.44
N LEU A 73 -7.40 9.93 -24.30
CA LEU A 73 -7.44 8.50 -24.62
C LEU A 73 -6.96 7.66 -23.46
N LYS A 74 -5.88 8.06 -22.76
CA LYS A 74 -5.42 7.40 -21.54
C LYS A 74 -6.49 7.39 -20.45
N THR A 75 -7.15 8.54 -20.21
CA THR A 75 -8.28 8.62 -19.27
C THR A 75 -9.38 7.62 -19.60
N LYS A 76 -9.79 7.52 -20.87
CA LYS A 76 -10.83 6.55 -21.29
C LYS A 76 -10.40 5.10 -21.08
N ILE A 77 -9.13 4.77 -21.33
CA ILE A 77 -8.59 3.42 -21.12
C ILE A 77 -8.70 3.05 -19.63
N PHE A 78 -8.27 3.94 -18.73
CA PHE A 78 -8.27 3.62 -17.29
C PHE A 78 -9.67 3.71 -16.66
N LEU A 79 -10.57 4.57 -17.14
CA LEU A 79 -11.98 4.49 -16.73
C LEU A 79 -12.64 3.19 -17.17
N HIS A 80 -12.23 2.62 -18.34
CA HIS A 80 -12.68 1.28 -18.73
C HIS A 80 -12.10 0.19 -17.81
N LEU A 81 -10.88 0.35 -17.30
CA LEU A 81 -10.32 -0.58 -16.31
C LEU A 81 -11.20 -0.67 -15.05
N ALA A 82 -11.71 0.46 -14.55
CA ALA A 82 -12.66 0.45 -13.43
C ALA A 82 -13.91 -0.40 -13.74
N GLN A 83 -14.45 -0.28 -14.96
CA GLN A 83 -15.59 -1.08 -15.40
C GLN A 83 -15.27 -2.58 -15.49
N VAL A 84 -14.09 -2.94 -16.02
CA VAL A 84 -13.62 -4.34 -16.10
C VAL A 84 -13.46 -4.93 -14.69
N MET A 85 -12.85 -4.19 -13.78
CA MET A 85 -12.68 -4.63 -12.39
C MET A 85 -14.02 -4.77 -11.68
N TYR A 86 -14.94 -3.83 -11.88
CA TYR A 86 -16.28 -3.92 -11.33
C TYR A 86 -17.04 -5.14 -11.87
N ALA A 87 -16.97 -5.40 -13.17
CA ALA A 87 -17.60 -6.58 -13.79
C ALA A 87 -17.02 -7.92 -13.30
N ARG A 88 -15.79 -7.91 -12.78
CA ARG A 88 -15.09 -9.09 -12.24
C ARG A 88 -14.94 -9.04 -10.72
N PHE A 89 -15.79 -8.28 -10.05
CA PHE A 89 -15.67 -7.99 -8.62
C PHE A 89 -15.54 -9.26 -7.77
N ASP A 90 -16.44 -10.21 -7.95
CA ASP A 90 -16.45 -11.47 -7.19
C ASP A 90 -15.19 -12.32 -7.47
N ASP A 91 -14.69 -12.30 -8.70
CA ASP A 91 -13.47 -13.03 -9.05
C ASP A 91 -12.24 -12.49 -8.31
N PHE A 92 -12.08 -11.16 -8.28
CA PHE A 92 -11.02 -10.52 -7.51
C PHE A 92 -11.16 -10.81 -6.02
N GLN A 93 -12.38 -10.67 -5.47
CA GLN A 93 -12.67 -10.89 -4.06
C GLN A 93 -12.30 -12.31 -3.62
N GLN A 94 -12.74 -13.32 -4.37
CA GLN A 94 -12.44 -14.72 -4.07
C GLN A 94 -10.95 -15.06 -4.23
N THR A 95 -10.30 -14.47 -5.21
CA THR A 95 -8.87 -14.65 -5.44
C THR A 95 -8.05 -14.11 -4.27
N MET A 96 -8.33 -12.88 -3.84
CA MET A 96 -7.66 -12.26 -2.69
C MET A 96 -7.88 -13.05 -1.40
N ALA A 97 -9.12 -13.48 -1.12
CA ALA A 97 -9.45 -14.25 0.09
C ALA A 97 -8.67 -15.57 0.15
N ARG A 98 -8.58 -16.29 -0.97
CA ARG A 98 -7.87 -17.56 -1.06
C ARG A 98 -6.36 -17.43 -0.93
N GLU A 99 -5.79 -16.39 -1.50
CA GLU A 99 -4.34 -16.23 -1.64
C GLU A 99 -3.70 -15.49 -0.46
N MET A 100 -4.38 -14.46 0.05
CA MET A 100 -3.87 -13.61 1.14
C MET A 100 -4.52 -13.96 2.51
N GLY A 101 -5.64 -14.68 2.51
CA GLY A 101 -6.37 -15.04 3.70
C GLY A 101 -7.35 -14.01 4.24
N LYS A 102 -7.49 -12.83 3.60
CA LYS A 102 -8.42 -11.77 4.02
C LYS A 102 -9.87 -12.25 4.05
N THR A 103 -10.71 -11.62 4.89
CA THR A 103 -12.14 -11.87 4.82
C THR A 103 -12.73 -11.31 3.52
N LEU A 104 -13.88 -11.85 3.11
CA LEU A 104 -14.58 -11.35 1.91
C LEU A 104 -14.95 -9.87 2.03
N LEU A 105 -15.31 -9.40 3.24
CA LEU A 105 -15.56 -7.97 3.47
C LEU A 105 -14.30 -7.14 3.26
N ASP A 106 -13.18 -7.60 3.79
CA ASP A 106 -11.91 -6.88 3.66
C ASP A 106 -11.42 -6.86 2.20
N CYS A 107 -11.60 -7.97 1.46
CA CYS A 107 -11.34 -8.02 0.02
C CYS A 107 -12.25 -7.05 -0.77
N LYS A 108 -13.53 -6.95 -0.37
CA LYS A 108 -14.45 -5.97 -0.94
C LYS A 108 -13.95 -4.54 -0.75
N LEU A 109 -13.51 -4.19 0.46
CA LEU A 109 -12.99 -2.85 0.76
C LEU A 109 -11.72 -2.51 -0.02
N ASP A 110 -10.83 -3.48 -0.21
CA ASP A 110 -9.63 -3.35 -1.03
C ASP A 110 -10.00 -3.05 -2.51
N LEU A 111 -10.98 -3.79 -3.04
CA LEU A 111 -11.41 -3.62 -4.41
C LEU A 111 -12.21 -2.33 -4.63
N ASP A 112 -13.07 -1.94 -3.69
CA ASP A 112 -13.76 -0.64 -3.70
C ASP A 112 -12.75 0.51 -3.71
N GLU A 113 -11.68 0.41 -2.90
CA GLU A 113 -10.59 1.40 -2.87
C GLU A 113 -9.86 1.44 -4.22
N ALA A 114 -9.53 0.29 -4.81
CA ALA A 114 -8.87 0.21 -6.11
C ALA A 114 -9.68 0.89 -7.22
N ILE A 115 -10.98 0.58 -7.31
CA ILE A 115 -11.89 1.16 -8.30
C ILE A 115 -12.02 2.67 -8.08
N GLY A 116 -12.23 3.10 -6.84
CA GLY A 116 -12.34 4.52 -6.50
C GLY A 116 -11.05 5.30 -6.80
N VAL A 117 -9.87 4.70 -6.58
CA VAL A 117 -8.58 5.30 -6.99
C VAL A 117 -8.52 5.47 -8.51
N ILE A 118 -8.93 4.48 -9.30
CA ILE A 118 -8.95 4.61 -10.77
C ILE A 118 -9.83 5.80 -11.18
N GLU A 119 -11.04 5.90 -10.60
CA GLU A 119 -11.99 6.98 -10.91
C GLU A 119 -11.45 8.36 -10.52
N CYS A 120 -10.69 8.45 -9.43
CA CYS A 120 -10.06 9.68 -8.98
C CYS A 120 -8.84 10.07 -9.83
N VAL A 121 -7.99 9.10 -10.18
CA VAL A 121 -6.68 9.32 -10.79
C VAL A 121 -6.73 9.34 -12.33
N ALA A 122 -7.59 8.53 -12.96
CA ALA A 122 -7.68 8.49 -14.42
C ALA A 122 -7.96 9.87 -15.07
N PRO A 123 -8.82 10.75 -14.51
CA PRO A 123 -9.01 12.10 -15.02
C PRO A 123 -7.75 12.97 -15.05
N GLN A 124 -6.71 12.62 -14.30
CA GLN A 124 -5.46 13.36 -14.29
C GLN A 124 -4.73 13.32 -15.63
N GLY A 125 -5.01 12.33 -16.47
CA GLY A 125 -4.57 12.32 -17.87
C GLY A 125 -5.00 13.57 -18.65
N LEU A 126 -6.15 14.17 -18.28
CA LEU A 126 -6.69 15.41 -18.86
C LEU A 126 -6.29 16.66 -18.08
N SER A 127 -6.04 16.51 -16.77
CA SER A 127 -5.97 17.64 -15.83
C SER A 127 -4.53 18.11 -15.56
N LEU A 128 -3.52 17.48 -16.15
CA LEU A 128 -2.13 17.96 -16.03
C LEU A 128 -2.03 19.38 -16.58
N LYS A 129 -1.76 20.34 -15.69
CA LYS A 129 -1.69 21.76 -16.01
C LYS A 129 -0.24 22.19 -16.21
N GLY A 130 -0.06 23.20 -17.05
CA GLY A 130 1.16 23.97 -17.15
C GLY A 130 0.94 25.39 -16.63
N GLU A 131 2.01 26.15 -16.61
CA GLU A 131 2.04 27.56 -16.22
C GLU A 131 2.55 28.39 -17.38
N THR A 132 1.95 29.56 -17.60
CA THR A 132 2.47 30.59 -18.50
C THR A 132 2.87 31.77 -17.66
N TYR A 133 4.05 32.30 -17.92
CA TYR A 133 4.59 33.46 -17.17
C TYR A 133 4.29 34.73 -17.90
N GLN A 134 4.04 35.81 -17.15
CA GLN A 134 3.91 37.15 -17.75
C GLN A 134 5.20 37.52 -18.48
N LYS A 135 5.09 38.44 -19.45
CA LYS A 135 6.20 38.91 -20.24
C LYS A 135 7.23 39.61 -19.34
N ASN A 136 8.32 38.94 -19.04
CA ASN A 136 9.45 39.48 -18.28
C ASN A 136 10.63 39.78 -19.20
N ILE A 137 10.71 39.16 -20.38
CA ILE A 137 11.74 39.35 -21.40
C ILE A 137 11.05 39.69 -22.72
N ASP A 138 11.43 40.80 -23.36
CA ASP A 138 10.84 41.22 -24.64
C ASP A 138 11.20 40.23 -25.74
N GLY A 139 10.21 39.81 -26.51
CA GLY A 139 10.41 38.86 -27.59
C GLY A 139 10.45 37.40 -27.17
N VAL A 140 10.21 37.07 -25.89
CA VAL A 140 10.24 35.70 -25.37
C VAL A 140 8.90 35.33 -24.72
N VAL A 141 8.38 34.16 -25.03
CA VAL A 141 7.28 33.50 -24.31
C VAL A 141 7.86 32.42 -23.44
N MET A 142 7.48 32.41 -22.16
CA MET A 142 7.90 31.42 -21.17
C MET A 142 6.71 30.59 -20.70
N GLU A 143 6.89 29.30 -20.70
CA GLU A 143 5.91 28.33 -20.18
C GLU A 143 6.61 27.20 -19.42
N SER A 144 5.97 26.67 -18.38
CA SER A 144 6.36 25.41 -17.76
C SER A 144 5.24 24.40 -17.91
N ARG A 145 5.58 23.14 -18.15
CA ARG A 145 4.62 22.06 -18.26
C ARG A 145 5.12 20.79 -17.58
N LEU A 146 4.17 19.96 -17.15
CA LEU A 146 4.45 18.66 -16.58
C LEU A 146 4.66 17.64 -17.70
N GLU A 147 5.71 16.85 -17.61
CA GLU A 147 6.04 15.77 -18.52
C GLU A 147 6.29 14.45 -17.75
N PRO A 148 5.94 13.27 -18.32
CA PRO A 148 6.27 11.99 -17.70
C PRO A 148 7.78 11.81 -17.58
N ARG A 149 8.22 11.15 -16.50
CA ARG A 149 9.65 10.92 -16.23
C ARG A 149 10.29 9.88 -17.15
N GLY A 150 9.55 8.86 -17.58
CA GLY A 150 10.07 7.74 -18.38
C GLY A 150 9.58 6.38 -17.88
N VAL A 151 10.49 5.45 -17.63
CA VAL A 151 10.15 4.14 -17.07
C VAL A 151 9.99 4.25 -15.56
N ALA A 152 8.84 3.83 -15.05
CA ALA A 152 8.56 3.70 -13.63
C ALA A 152 8.71 2.23 -13.19
N ALA A 153 9.55 1.97 -12.20
CA ALA A 153 9.57 0.70 -11.49
C ALA A 153 8.59 0.78 -10.31
N ILE A 154 7.79 -0.25 -10.10
CA ILE A 154 6.80 -0.32 -9.03
C ILE A 154 7.00 -1.62 -8.26
N ILE A 155 7.12 -1.55 -6.93
CA ILE A 155 7.29 -2.70 -6.04
C ILE A 155 6.22 -2.59 -4.95
N THR A 156 5.35 -3.61 -4.85
CA THR A 156 4.18 -3.57 -3.96
C THR A 156 4.12 -4.76 -2.99
N PRO A 157 3.52 -4.56 -1.80
CA PRO A 157 3.37 -5.58 -0.79
C PRO A 157 2.17 -6.50 -1.08
N PHE A 158 1.89 -7.40 -0.14
CA PHE A 158 0.83 -8.41 -0.22
C PHE A 158 -0.50 -7.99 0.44
N ASN A 159 -0.48 -7.06 1.40
CA ASN A 159 -1.60 -6.84 2.32
C ASN A 159 -2.79 -6.08 1.72
N PHE A 160 -2.56 -5.29 0.68
CA PHE A 160 -3.57 -4.71 -0.21
C PHE A 160 -3.24 -5.12 -1.64
N PRO A 161 -3.56 -6.38 -2.00
CA PRO A 161 -3.07 -6.99 -3.24
C PRO A 161 -3.59 -6.32 -4.51
N VAL A 162 -4.65 -5.52 -4.41
CA VAL A 162 -5.26 -4.85 -5.57
C VAL A 162 -5.17 -3.33 -5.45
N ALA A 163 -5.55 -2.72 -4.33
CA ALA A 163 -5.62 -1.26 -4.21
C ALA A 163 -4.25 -0.59 -4.36
N ILE A 164 -3.22 -1.07 -3.66
CA ILE A 164 -1.88 -0.46 -3.72
C ILE A 164 -1.27 -0.55 -5.13
N PRO A 165 -1.23 -1.73 -5.80
CA PRO A 165 -0.69 -1.78 -7.16
C PRO A 165 -1.49 -0.96 -8.15
N ILE A 166 -2.82 -1.01 -8.12
CA ILE A 166 -3.68 -0.22 -9.01
C ILE A 166 -3.41 1.26 -8.84
N ALA A 167 -3.33 1.76 -7.61
CA ALA A 167 -3.03 3.16 -7.35
C ALA A 167 -1.72 3.59 -8.04
N GLN A 168 -0.64 2.85 -7.81
CA GLN A 168 0.68 3.20 -8.32
C GLN A 168 0.81 3.01 -9.83
N VAL A 169 0.29 1.90 -10.37
CA VAL A 169 0.35 1.57 -11.80
C VAL A 169 -0.47 2.56 -12.63
N VAL A 170 -1.72 2.83 -12.23
CA VAL A 170 -2.59 3.76 -12.96
C VAL A 170 -2.05 5.18 -12.91
N ALA A 171 -1.56 5.65 -11.75
CA ALA A 171 -0.97 6.97 -11.64
C ALA A 171 0.25 7.17 -12.56
N ALA A 172 1.12 6.16 -12.66
CA ALA A 172 2.27 6.21 -13.57
C ALA A 172 1.85 6.20 -15.04
N LEU A 173 0.95 5.28 -15.41
CA LEU A 173 0.54 5.07 -16.80
C LEU A 173 -0.29 6.24 -17.35
N VAL A 174 -1.23 6.78 -16.56
CA VAL A 174 -2.16 7.81 -17.05
C VAL A 174 -1.44 9.11 -17.44
N VAL A 175 -0.35 9.45 -16.75
CA VAL A 175 0.46 10.62 -17.07
C VAL A 175 1.52 10.36 -18.16
N GLY A 176 1.61 9.11 -18.65
CA GLY A 176 2.39 8.75 -19.82
C GLY A 176 3.73 8.05 -19.56
N ASN A 177 4.00 7.61 -18.34
CA ASN A 177 5.14 6.72 -18.08
C ASN A 177 4.82 5.30 -18.55
N THR A 178 5.84 4.51 -18.81
CA THR A 178 5.74 3.05 -18.90
C THR A 178 6.06 2.42 -17.55
N VAL A 179 5.55 1.22 -17.29
CA VAL A 179 5.63 0.57 -15.98
C VAL A 179 6.21 -0.82 -16.08
N VAL A 180 7.18 -1.12 -15.21
CA VAL A 180 7.55 -2.49 -14.86
C VAL A 180 7.22 -2.71 -13.38
N TRP A 181 6.25 -3.58 -13.13
CA TRP A 181 5.73 -3.87 -11.80
C TRP A 181 6.25 -5.20 -11.27
N LYS A 182 6.75 -5.19 -10.04
CA LYS A 182 7.08 -6.39 -9.26
C LYS A 182 6.15 -6.48 -8.05
N PRO A 183 5.10 -7.29 -8.10
CA PRO A 183 4.28 -7.58 -6.94
C PRO A 183 5.02 -8.41 -5.89
N SER A 184 4.44 -8.54 -4.69
CA SER A 184 4.86 -9.55 -3.73
C SER A 184 4.67 -10.95 -4.33
N HIS A 185 5.64 -11.84 -4.09
CA HIS A 185 5.55 -13.24 -4.52
C HIS A 185 4.44 -14.02 -3.79
N LEU A 186 3.89 -13.46 -2.70
CA LEU A 186 2.81 -14.06 -1.91
C LEU A 186 1.41 -13.86 -2.52
N ILE A 187 1.28 -13.08 -3.61
CA ILE A 187 -0.03 -12.74 -4.22
C ILE A 187 -0.01 -12.85 -5.76
N PRO A 188 0.51 -13.93 -6.35
CA PRO A 188 0.66 -14.03 -7.80
C PRO A 188 -0.68 -14.09 -8.56
N GLU A 189 -1.72 -14.73 -8.01
CA GLU A 189 -3.04 -14.80 -8.66
C GLU A 189 -3.72 -13.43 -8.73
N SER A 190 -3.73 -12.68 -7.62
CA SER A 190 -4.24 -11.30 -7.58
C SER A 190 -3.47 -10.41 -8.56
N SER A 191 -2.15 -10.59 -8.64
CA SER A 191 -1.29 -9.84 -9.55
C SER A 191 -1.58 -10.16 -11.01
N GLN A 192 -1.76 -11.42 -11.35
CA GLN A 192 -2.16 -11.83 -12.70
C GLN A 192 -3.56 -11.34 -13.07
N ALA A 193 -4.50 -11.27 -12.11
CA ALA A 193 -5.83 -10.72 -12.35
C ALA A 193 -5.77 -9.24 -12.75
N ILE A 194 -4.91 -8.45 -12.10
CA ILE A 194 -4.65 -7.05 -12.47
C ILE A 194 -4.03 -6.96 -13.86
N ALA A 195 -2.98 -7.75 -14.15
CA ALA A 195 -2.33 -7.74 -15.45
C ALA A 195 -3.29 -8.14 -16.57
N ALA A 196 -4.18 -9.12 -16.34
CA ALA A 196 -5.20 -9.54 -17.30
C ALA A 196 -6.28 -8.47 -17.51
N ALA A 197 -6.65 -7.72 -16.47
CA ALA A 197 -7.60 -6.62 -16.62
C ALA A 197 -6.99 -5.46 -17.43
N LEU A 198 -5.71 -5.15 -17.23
CA LEU A 198 -4.98 -4.16 -18.04
C LEU A 198 -4.84 -4.61 -19.50
N ASP A 199 -4.47 -5.87 -19.74
CA ASP A 199 -4.36 -6.43 -21.08
C ASP A 199 -5.69 -6.32 -21.86
N GLU A 200 -6.81 -6.69 -21.22
CA GLU A 200 -8.15 -6.50 -21.78
C GLU A 200 -8.44 -5.05 -22.14
N CYS A 201 -8.07 -4.10 -21.27
CA CYS A 201 -8.26 -2.68 -21.55
C CYS A 201 -7.40 -2.20 -22.73
N PHE A 202 -6.21 -2.76 -22.92
CA PHE A 202 -5.35 -2.41 -24.06
C PHE A 202 -5.90 -2.98 -25.38
N VAL A 203 -6.47 -4.19 -25.35
CA VAL A 203 -7.20 -4.74 -26.50
C VAL A 203 -8.43 -3.90 -26.80
N TRP A 204 -9.24 -3.55 -25.78
CA TRP A 204 -10.40 -2.67 -25.93
C TRP A 204 -10.04 -1.29 -26.51
N ALA A 205 -8.92 -0.71 -26.10
CA ALA A 205 -8.43 0.56 -26.62
C ALA A 205 -8.17 0.51 -28.13
N LYS A 206 -7.59 -0.59 -28.61
CA LYS A 206 -7.39 -0.82 -30.04
C LYS A 206 -8.71 -0.92 -30.79
N ASP A 207 -9.63 -1.72 -30.27
CA ASP A 207 -10.90 -2.06 -30.96
C ASP A 207 -11.91 -0.91 -30.92
N LYS A 208 -11.99 -0.16 -29.82
CA LYS A 208 -13.01 0.88 -29.59
C LYS A 208 -12.50 2.30 -29.75
N LEU A 209 -11.23 2.55 -29.52
CA LEU A 209 -10.64 3.89 -29.58
C LEU A 209 -9.67 4.05 -30.78
N GLY A 210 -9.32 2.97 -31.49
CA GLY A 210 -8.30 2.97 -32.55
C GLY A 210 -6.89 3.23 -32.04
N VAL A 211 -6.64 2.99 -30.73
CA VAL A 211 -5.35 3.22 -30.10
C VAL A 211 -4.63 1.91 -29.87
N THR A 212 -3.53 1.69 -30.59
CA THR A 212 -2.64 0.57 -30.30
C THR A 212 -1.71 0.97 -29.14
N VAL A 213 -1.93 0.35 -27.97
CA VAL A 213 -1.02 0.50 -26.83
C VAL A 213 0.29 -0.23 -27.16
N PRO A 214 1.45 0.43 -27.08
CA PRO A 214 2.72 -0.20 -27.43
C PRO A 214 3.01 -1.38 -26.49
N PRO A 215 3.47 -2.54 -27.01
CA PRO A 215 4.02 -3.61 -26.18
C PRO A 215 5.13 -3.05 -25.27
N GLY A 216 5.12 -3.41 -23.97
CA GLY A 216 6.05 -2.85 -22.99
C GLY A 216 5.54 -1.61 -22.26
N THR A 217 4.37 -1.03 -22.63
CA THR A 217 3.73 0.03 -21.82
C THR A 217 3.54 -0.42 -20.38
N PHE A 218 3.18 -1.68 -20.18
CA PHE A 218 3.09 -2.34 -18.88
C PHE A 218 3.73 -3.72 -18.96
N SER A 219 4.53 -4.05 -17.94
CA SER A 219 5.06 -5.40 -17.73
C SER A 219 4.98 -5.76 -16.25
N MET A 220 4.75 -7.03 -15.94
CA MET A 220 4.76 -7.61 -14.60
C MET A 220 5.82 -8.71 -14.54
N VAL A 221 6.80 -8.53 -13.67
CA VAL A 221 7.84 -9.55 -13.34
C VAL A 221 7.59 -10.07 -11.94
N SER A 222 7.82 -11.37 -11.74
CA SER A 222 7.58 -12.04 -10.44
C SER A 222 8.88 -12.27 -9.67
N GLY A 223 8.77 -12.62 -8.41
CA GLY A 223 9.87 -13.06 -7.56
C GLY A 223 9.96 -12.31 -6.24
N ASP A 224 10.98 -12.66 -5.47
CA ASP A 224 11.23 -12.09 -4.15
C ASP A 224 12.20 -10.88 -4.23
N ALA A 225 13.29 -10.90 -3.49
CA ALA A 225 14.19 -9.76 -3.35
C ALA A 225 15.06 -9.50 -4.60
N ALA A 226 15.57 -10.56 -5.24
CA ALA A 226 16.53 -10.44 -6.33
C ALA A 226 15.99 -9.67 -7.55
N PRO A 227 14.81 -9.99 -8.11
CA PRO A 227 14.22 -9.19 -9.19
C PRO A 227 13.93 -7.74 -8.79
N GLY A 228 13.58 -7.51 -7.50
CA GLY A 228 13.39 -6.17 -6.96
C GLY A 228 14.67 -5.35 -7.00
N GLN A 229 15.79 -5.92 -6.60
CA GLN A 229 17.11 -5.26 -6.65
C GLN A 229 17.55 -4.99 -8.09
N ALA A 230 17.34 -5.95 -9.00
CA ALA A 230 17.63 -5.77 -10.42
C ALA A 230 16.83 -4.59 -11.01
N LEU A 231 15.53 -4.46 -10.68
CA LEU A 231 14.70 -3.32 -11.07
C LEU A 231 15.27 -2.00 -10.55
N ILE A 232 15.58 -1.94 -9.23
CA ILE A 232 16.06 -0.71 -8.59
C ILE A 232 17.36 -0.23 -9.24
N GLN A 233 18.26 -1.15 -9.61
CA GLN A 233 19.57 -0.83 -10.18
C GLN A 233 19.52 -0.53 -11.68
N HIS A 234 18.48 -0.96 -12.40
CA HIS A 234 18.43 -0.85 -13.85
C HIS A 234 18.45 0.62 -14.34
N PRO A 235 19.33 1.01 -15.30
CA PRO A 235 19.55 2.41 -15.69
C PRO A 235 18.33 3.06 -16.38
N ALA A 236 17.45 2.28 -16.99
CA ALA A 236 16.23 2.79 -17.61
C ALA A 236 15.21 3.35 -16.59
N VAL A 237 15.26 2.93 -15.33
CA VAL A 237 14.35 3.42 -14.27
C VAL A 237 14.62 4.88 -13.97
N LYS A 238 13.59 5.72 -14.13
CA LYS A 238 13.63 7.17 -13.84
C LYS A 238 12.91 7.52 -12.54
N CYS A 239 11.89 6.73 -12.17
CA CYS A 239 11.20 6.85 -10.90
C CYS A 239 10.85 5.46 -10.36
N LEU A 240 10.83 5.35 -9.06
CA LEU A 240 10.54 4.12 -8.31
C LEU A 240 9.44 4.38 -7.28
N SER A 241 8.40 3.56 -7.31
CA SER A 241 7.42 3.51 -6.23
C SER A 241 7.61 2.22 -5.44
N PHE A 242 7.77 2.35 -4.14
CA PHE A 242 7.94 1.24 -3.21
C PHE A 242 6.93 1.34 -2.07
N THR A 243 6.21 0.26 -1.82
CA THR A 243 5.43 0.09 -0.59
C THR A 243 5.82 -1.23 0.05
N GLY A 244 6.16 -1.21 1.35
CA GLY A 244 6.59 -2.41 2.07
C GLY A 244 7.09 -2.15 3.47
N SER A 245 7.95 -3.04 4.01
CA SER A 245 8.53 -2.86 5.34
C SER A 245 9.52 -1.69 5.38
N LYS A 246 9.62 -1.04 6.56
CA LYS A 246 10.54 0.10 6.74
C LYS A 246 11.99 -0.25 6.43
N ALA A 247 12.48 -1.39 6.90
CA ALA A 247 13.87 -1.78 6.69
C ALA A 247 14.20 -1.94 5.19
N VAL A 248 13.32 -2.59 4.43
CA VAL A 248 13.50 -2.74 2.97
C VAL A 248 13.33 -1.40 2.27
N GLY A 249 12.33 -0.60 2.65
CA GLY A 249 12.08 0.71 2.04
C GLY A 249 13.24 1.69 2.22
N ASP A 250 13.90 1.68 3.38
CA ASP A 250 15.07 2.52 3.62
C ASP A 250 16.28 2.09 2.77
N ALA A 251 16.50 0.78 2.59
CA ALA A 251 17.53 0.25 1.72
C ALA A 251 17.27 0.56 0.23
N VAL A 252 16.02 0.40 -0.20
CA VAL A 252 15.55 0.74 -1.55
C VAL A 252 15.76 2.23 -1.84
N ASP A 253 15.34 3.10 -0.92
CA ASP A 253 15.46 4.54 -1.03
C ASP A 253 16.93 4.97 -1.12
N ALA A 254 17.78 4.46 -0.22
CA ALA A 254 19.21 4.74 -0.24
C ALA A 254 19.86 4.35 -1.58
N THR A 255 19.53 3.15 -2.10
CA THR A 255 20.08 2.68 -3.38
C THR A 255 19.58 3.50 -4.56
N ALA A 256 18.27 3.68 -4.69
CA ALA A 256 17.67 4.36 -5.84
C ALA A 256 18.00 5.85 -5.87
N SER A 257 17.94 6.54 -4.72
CA SER A 257 18.33 7.96 -4.60
C SER A 257 19.80 8.17 -4.88
N GLY A 258 20.69 7.25 -4.45
CA GLY A 258 22.12 7.25 -4.80
C GLY A 258 22.38 7.12 -6.29
N LEU A 259 21.46 6.55 -7.05
CA LEU A 259 21.49 6.46 -8.53
C LEU A 259 20.76 7.63 -9.21
N GLY A 260 20.35 8.66 -8.47
CA GLY A 260 19.67 9.84 -9.01
C GLY A 260 18.23 9.59 -9.45
N LYS A 261 17.57 8.50 -8.98
CA LYS A 261 16.18 8.19 -9.31
C LYS A 261 15.22 8.87 -8.35
N ARG A 262 14.05 9.27 -8.85
CA ARG A 262 12.97 9.76 -8.00
C ARG A 262 12.36 8.58 -7.24
N VAL A 263 12.29 8.66 -5.92
CA VAL A 263 11.70 7.61 -5.08
C VAL A 263 10.41 8.11 -4.43
N MET A 264 9.36 7.33 -4.55
CA MET A 264 8.12 7.43 -3.78
C MET A 264 8.08 6.22 -2.86
N LYS A 265 8.36 6.43 -1.58
CA LYS A 265 8.44 5.37 -0.56
C LYS A 265 7.27 5.49 0.41
N GLU A 266 6.57 4.37 0.61
CA GLU A 266 5.55 4.19 1.63
C GLU A 266 5.90 2.98 2.49
N VAL A 267 6.01 3.19 3.79
CA VAL A 267 6.37 2.13 4.74
C VAL A 267 5.49 2.20 5.98
N GLY A 268 5.46 1.12 6.75
CA GLY A 268 4.71 1.05 8.00
C GLY A 268 5.36 1.81 9.14
N GLY A 269 4.85 1.53 10.33
CA GLY A 269 5.35 2.08 11.58
C GLY A 269 4.40 1.79 12.73
N ILE A 270 4.63 2.45 13.86
CA ILE A 270 3.85 2.29 15.09
C ILE A 270 2.74 3.34 15.12
N ASN A 271 1.52 2.93 14.77
CA ASN A 271 0.35 3.76 14.91
C ASN A 271 -0.21 3.68 16.31
N ILE A 272 -0.73 4.78 16.80
CA ILE A 272 -1.07 4.95 18.22
C ILE A 272 -2.49 5.49 18.38
N PHE A 273 -3.20 4.91 19.36
CA PHE A 273 -4.53 5.38 19.76
C PHE A 273 -4.45 5.93 21.18
N TYR A 274 -4.73 7.21 21.34
CA TYR A 274 -4.83 7.84 22.66
C TYR A 274 -6.26 7.81 23.19
N ILE A 275 -6.43 7.27 24.39
CA ILE A 275 -7.70 7.23 25.13
C ILE A 275 -7.65 8.31 26.20
N HIS A 276 -8.38 9.39 25.97
CA HIS A 276 -8.46 10.51 26.90
C HIS A 276 -9.31 10.16 28.13
N LYS A 277 -9.10 10.87 29.24
CA LYS A 277 -9.82 10.64 30.51
C LYS A 277 -11.34 10.71 30.43
N ASP A 278 -11.89 11.37 29.41
CA ASP A 278 -13.34 11.51 29.18
C ASP A 278 -13.82 10.73 27.95
N ALA A 279 -13.00 9.81 27.45
CA ALA A 279 -13.32 9.00 26.27
C ALA A 279 -14.62 8.20 26.43
N ASP A 280 -15.27 7.93 25.32
CA ASP A 280 -16.28 6.87 25.24
C ASP A 280 -15.57 5.50 25.22
N ILE A 281 -15.39 4.93 26.41
CA ILE A 281 -14.61 3.71 26.64
C ILE A 281 -15.12 2.53 25.79
N GLN A 282 -16.45 2.40 25.65
CA GLN A 282 -17.03 1.29 24.88
C GLN A 282 -16.76 1.45 23.39
N ARG A 283 -16.92 2.66 22.85
CA ARG A 283 -16.58 2.98 21.47
C ARG A 283 -15.10 2.77 21.19
N ALA A 284 -14.24 3.27 22.08
CA ALA A 284 -12.80 3.15 21.96
C ALA A 284 -12.34 1.68 21.96
N ALA A 285 -12.88 0.84 22.85
CA ALA A 285 -12.60 -0.59 22.92
C ALA A 285 -13.02 -1.32 21.64
N LYS A 286 -14.23 -1.06 21.13
CA LYS A 286 -14.73 -1.60 19.85
C LYS A 286 -13.83 -1.21 18.68
N ASN A 287 -13.52 0.08 18.55
CA ASN A 287 -12.66 0.61 17.50
C ASN A 287 -11.28 -0.06 17.53
N PHE A 288 -10.69 -0.23 18.70
CA PHE A 288 -9.39 -0.85 18.86
C PHE A 288 -9.40 -2.33 18.46
N VAL A 289 -10.35 -3.12 18.98
CA VAL A 289 -10.43 -4.56 18.67
C VAL A 289 -10.72 -4.76 17.17
N TYR A 290 -11.68 -4.02 16.59
CA TYR A 290 -11.93 -4.06 15.15
C TYR A 290 -10.68 -3.72 14.33
N GLY A 291 -9.99 -2.62 14.66
CA GLY A 291 -8.80 -2.18 13.94
C GLY A 291 -7.62 -3.17 14.01
N LYS A 292 -7.61 -4.05 15.04
CA LYS A 292 -6.58 -5.09 15.20
C LYS A 292 -6.93 -6.43 14.58
N THR A 293 -8.20 -6.72 14.35
CA THR A 293 -8.64 -8.01 13.80
C THR A 293 -8.74 -7.99 12.28
N ILE A 294 -9.19 -6.88 11.71
CA ILE A 294 -9.28 -6.73 10.24
C ILE A 294 -7.93 -6.99 9.57
N THR A 295 -7.90 -7.78 8.50
CA THR A 295 -6.68 -8.25 7.81
C THR A 295 -5.70 -9.00 8.73
N GLY A 296 -6.14 -9.52 9.89
CA GLY A 296 -5.23 -10.07 10.90
C GLY A 296 -4.25 -9.04 11.46
N GLY A 297 -4.60 -7.74 11.45
CA GLY A 297 -3.70 -6.64 11.85
C GLY A 297 -2.57 -6.32 10.86
N GLN A 298 -2.58 -6.90 9.65
CA GLN A 298 -1.53 -6.73 8.62
C GLN A 298 -1.76 -5.46 7.78
N ARG A 299 -1.95 -4.31 8.44
CA ARG A 299 -2.15 -3.01 7.78
C ARG A 299 -1.14 -1.99 8.25
N CYS A 300 -0.62 -1.19 7.33
CA CYS A 300 0.25 -0.05 7.65
C CYS A 300 -0.45 0.99 8.55
N THR A 301 -1.79 1.00 8.58
CA THR A 301 -2.63 1.87 9.41
C THR A 301 -3.17 1.19 10.68
N SER A 302 -2.87 -0.09 10.92
CA SER A 302 -3.34 -0.80 12.11
C SER A 302 -2.73 -0.20 13.38
N ILE A 303 -3.57 0.12 14.35
CA ILE A 303 -3.13 0.63 15.65
C ILE A 303 -2.34 -0.45 16.38
N GLN A 304 -1.08 -0.19 16.68
CA GLN A 304 -0.24 -1.10 17.44
C GLN A 304 -0.29 -0.81 18.94
N GLU A 305 -0.28 0.46 19.33
CA GLU A 305 -0.18 0.86 20.72
C GLU A 305 -1.36 1.75 21.13
N VAL A 306 -1.91 1.46 22.28
CA VAL A 306 -2.88 2.31 22.97
C VAL A 306 -2.17 3.03 24.10
N LEU A 307 -2.16 4.37 24.04
CA LEU A 307 -1.80 5.22 25.16
C LEU A 307 -3.08 5.61 25.88
N CYS A 308 -3.27 5.15 27.10
CA CYS A 308 -4.50 5.40 27.84
C CYS A 308 -4.22 6.25 29.07
N ASP A 309 -5.03 7.32 29.27
CA ASP A 309 -4.99 8.11 30.49
C ASP A 309 -5.13 7.20 31.72
N GLU A 310 -4.23 7.36 32.69
CA GLU A 310 -4.16 6.48 33.86
C GLU A 310 -5.46 6.40 34.65
N SER A 311 -6.28 7.47 34.63
CA SER A 311 -7.54 7.53 35.34
C SER A 311 -8.63 6.62 34.79
N VAL A 312 -8.54 6.22 33.49
CA VAL A 312 -9.52 5.36 32.82
C VAL A 312 -8.91 4.06 32.28
N TYR A 313 -7.62 3.83 32.54
CA TYR A 313 -6.87 2.70 31.97
C TYR A 313 -7.52 1.34 32.26
N GLU A 314 -7.82 1.04 33.53
CA GLU A 314 -8.40 -0.27 33.88
C GLU A 314 -9.84 -0.43 33.34
N GLN A 315 -10.58 0.68 33.18
CA GLN A 315 -11.90 0.67 32.55
C GLN A 315 -11.77 0.33 31.05
N PHE A 316 -10.82 0.97 30.36
CA PHE A 316 -10.57 0.68 28.95
C PHE A 316 -10.08 -0.76 28.74
N VAL A 317 -9.09 -1.22 29.53
CA VAL A 317 -8.57 -2.59 29.42
C VAL A 317 -9.66 -3.63 29.67
N THR A 318 -10.53 -3.41 30.67
CA THR A 318 -11.67 -4.29 30.95
C THR A 318 -12.64 -4.34 29.76
N ALA A 319 -13.01 -3.17 29.21
CA ALA A 319 -13.87 -3.09 28.03
C ALA A 319 -13.23 -3.76 26.79
N ALA A 320 -11.95 -3.52 26.54
CA ALA A 320 -11.23 -4.14 25.43
C ALA A 320 -11.17 -5.68 25.58
N ILE A 321 -10.93 -6.20 26.79
CA ILE A 321 -10.97 -7.64 27.07
C ILE A 321 -12.37 -8.21 26.81
N GLU A 322 -13.44 -7.49 27.22
CA GLU A 322 -14.82 -7.92 26.95
C GLU A 322 -15.10 -8.00 25.45
N GLU A 323 -14.71 -7.00 24.68
CA GLU A 323 -14.85 -6.99 23.21
C GLU A 323 -14.11 -8.16 22.55
N THR A 324 -12.98 -8.65 23.12
CA THR A 324 -12.27 -9.81 22.55
C THR A 324 -13.08 -11.09 22.56
N LYS A 325 -14.16 -11.20 23.34
CA LYS A 325 -15.06 -12.36 23.32
C LYS A 325 -15.81 -12.50 21.99
N GLY A 326 -15.97 -11.41 21.28
CA GLY A 326 -16.54 -11.35 19.95
C GLY A 326 -15.62 -11.84 18.83
N ILE A 327 -14.33 -12.11 19.09
CA ILE A 327 -13.38 -12.53 18.05
C ILE A 327 -13.71 -13.94 17.57
N ARG A 328 -13.77 -14.10 16.26
CA ARG A 328 -13.91 -15.37 15.53
C ARG A 328 -12.65 -15.57 14.69
N ILE A 329 -11.94 -16.66 14.94
CA ILE A 329 -10.71 -17.01 14.20
C ILE A 329 -11.11 -18.06 13.17
N GLY A 330 -10.75 -17.84 11.89
CA GLY A 330 -11.12 -18.79 10.84
C GLY A 330 -10.65 -18.38 9.45
N ASP A 331 -10.96 -19.23 8.47
CA ASP A 331 -10.71 -19.00 7.05
C ASP A 331 -11.51 -17.78 6.57
N GLY A 332 -10.84 -16.73 6.13
CA GLY A 332 -11.45 -15.48 5.66
C GLY A 332 -12.43 -15.65 4.50
N SER A 333 -12.31 -16.73 3.72
CA SER A 333 -13.23 -17.07 2.63
C SER A 333 -14.50 -17.81 3.09
N SER A 334 -14.58 -18.20 4.37
CA SER A 334 -15.69 -18.99 4.90
C SER A 334 -16.96 -18.17 5.12
N GLN A 335 -18.11 -18.84 5.06
CA GLN A 335 -19.41 -18.23 5.36
C GLN A 335 -19.49 -17.75 6.82
N GLU A 336 -18.89 -18.50 7.75
CA GLU A 336 -18.84 -18.14 9.17
C GLU A 336 -18.19 -16.77 9.38
N MET A 337 -17.05 -16.53 8.71
CA MET A 337 -16.34 -15.23 8.79
C MET A 337 -17.14 -14.12 8.11
N ALA A 338 -17.77 -14.41 6.98
CA ALA A 338 -18.63 -13.45 6.29
C ALA A 338 -19.87 -13.05 7.13
N ASP A 339 -20.40 -13.97 7.94
CA ASP A 339 -21.50 -13.69 8.86
C ASP A 339 -21.02 -12.93 10.10
N ALA A 340 -19.83 -13.25 10.61
CA ALA A 340 -19.21 -12.50 11.70
C ALA A 340 -18.97 -11.03 11.31
N ASP A 341 -18.48 -10.77 10.11
CA ASP A 341 -18.23 -9.41 9.60
C ASP A 341 -19.50 -8.55 9.51
N LYS A 342 -20.68 -9.17 9.40
CA LYS A 342 -21.98 -8.49 9.32
C LYS A 342 -22.67 -8.36 10.68
N THR A 343 -22.18 -9.05 11.71
CA THR A 343 -22.81 -9.12 13.01
C THR A 343 -22.17 -8.14 13.99
N PRO A 344 -22.90 -7.12 14.49
CA PRO A 344 -22.36 -6.19 15.47
C PRO A 344 -21.79 -6.89 16.72
N GLY A 345 -20.57 -6.51 17.10
CA GLY A 345 -19.88 -7.10 18.26
C GLY A 345 -19.15 -8.41 17.96
N LEU A 346 -19.18 -8.89 16.71
CA LEU A 346 -18.28 -9.94 16.25
C LEU A 346 -17.14 -9.33 15.41
N TYR A 347 -15.99 -9.99 15.45
CA TYR A 347 -14.75 -9.54 14.81
C TYR A 347 -14.05 -10.72 14.15
N SER A 348 -13.93 -10.69 12.85
CA SER A 348 -13.24 -11.74 12.10
C SER A 348 -11.73 -11.58 12.20
N LEU A 349 -11.05 -12.64 12.64
CA LEU A 349 -9.60 -12.70 12.68
C LEU A 349 -9.09 -13.78 11.71
N PRO A 350 -8.68 -13.40 10.49
CA PRO A 350 -8.16 -14.31 9.49
C PRO A 350 -6.70 -14.69 9.78
N PRO A 351 -6.12 -15.70 9.05
CA PRO A 351 -4.71 -16.05 9.18
C PRO A 351 -3.80 -14.93 8.71
N LEU A 352 -2.52 -14.99 9.09
CA LEU A 352 -1.46 -14.21 8.45
C LEU A 352 -1.11 -14.84 7.09
N VAL A 353 -0.49 -14.05 6.21
CA VAL A 353 -0.28 -14.43 4.81
C VAL A 353 0.68 -15.61 4.61
N SER A 354 1.64 -15.82 5.52
CA SER A 354 2.68 -16.84 5.39
C SER A 354 3.18 -17.35 6.74
N GLU A 355 3.87 -18.50 6.71
CA GLU A 355 4.56 -19.07 7.86
C GLU A 355 5.61 -18.10 8.43
N GLU A 356 6.38 -17.46 7.55
CA GLU A 356 7.39 -16.47 7.96
C GLU A 356 6.77 -15.32 8.78
N GLN A 357 5.61 -14.79 8.36
CA GLN A 357 4.93 -13.74 9.10
C GLN A 357 4.34 -14.27 10.42
N GLN A 358 3.81 -15.49 10.43
CA GLN A 358 3.33 -16.14 11.65
C GLN A 358 4.47 -16.28 12.66
N ASP A 359 5.58 -16.88 12.25
CA ASP A 359 6.76 -17.12 13.11
C ASP A 359 7.35 -15.80 13.62
N ARG A 360 7.43 -14.81 12.75
CA ARG A 360 7.89 -13.46 13.11
C ARG A 360 7.02 -12.86 14.22
N VAL A 361 5.70 -12.88 14.08
CA VAL A 361 4.81 -12.27 15.08
C VAL A 361 4.83 -13.05 16.39
N LEU A 362 4.80 -14.38 16.34
CA LEU A 362 4.90 -15.24 17.53
C LEU A 362 6.25 -15.04 18.25
N GLY A 363 7.35 -14.97 17.49
CA GLY A 363 8.68 -14.70 18.03
C GLY A 363 8.80 -13.32 18.69
N LEU A 364 8.18 -12.30 18.12
CA LEU A 364 8.11 -10.95 18.70
C LEU A 364 7.34 -10.95 20.04
N ILE A 365 6.22 -11.66 20.12
CA ILE A 365 5.46 -11.82 21.39
C ILE A 365 6.33 -12.49 22.45
N GLN A 366 6.91 -13.64 22.12
CA GLN A 366 7.74 -14.42 23.07
C GLN A 366 8.94 -13.61 23.58
N ARG A 367 9.64 -12.95 22.66
CA ARG A 367 10.80 -12.13 23.02
C ARG A 367 10.38 -10.94 23.88
N SER A 368 9.30 -10.25 23.56
CA SER A 368 8.81 -9.14 24.36
C SER A 368 8.52 -9.58 25.82
N VAL A 369 7.89 -10.74 26.00
CA VAL A 369 7.64 -11.31 27.32
C VAL A 369 8.95 -11.63 28.05
N SER A 370 9.94 -12.21 27.36
CA SER A 370 11.26 -12.48 27.97
C SER A 370 12.01 -11.21 28.35
N GLU A 371 11.70 -10.09 27.73
CA GLU A 371 12.23 -8.74 28.04
C GLU A 371 11.38 -8.00 29.09
N GLY A 372 10.44 -8.68 29.76
CA GLY A 372 9.69 -8.17 30.91
C GLY A 372 8.28 -7.63 30.63
N ALA A 373 7.78 -7.75 29.41
CA ALA A 373 6.40 -7.43 29.12
C ALA A 373 5.44 -8.50 29.63
N ASN A 374 4.18 -8.14 29.90
CA ASN A 374 3.13 -9.05 30.39
C ASN A 374 2.02 -9.22 29.36
N ILE A 375 1.58 -10.45 29.16
CA ILE A 375 0.35 -10.72 28.41
C ILE A 375 -0.86 -10.43 29.32
N ARG A 376 -1.63 -9.40 28.99
CA ARG A 376 -2.85 -9.02 29.71
C ARG A 376 -4.05 -9.85 29.28
N ARG A 377 -4.11 -10.20 27.99
CA ARG A 377 -5.15 -11.04 27.37
C ARG A 377 -4.58 -11.74 26.14
N GLN A 378 -4.96 -13.00 25.98
CA GLN A 378 -4.76 -13.72 24.72
C GLN A 378 -6.04 -14.49 24.38
N VAL A 379 -6.48 -14.39 23.13
CA VAL A 379 -7.53 -15.22 22.57
C VAL A 379 -6.84 -16.37 21.82
N PRO A 380 -6.91 -17.61 22.34
CA PRO A 380 -6.16 -18.72 21.77
C PRO A 380 -6.70 -19.09 20.39
N VAL A 381 -5.80 -19.51 19.51
CA VAL A 381 -6.17 -20.16 18.26
C VAL A 381 -6.64 -21.60 18.58
N PRO A 382 -7.80 -22.05 18.09
CA PRO A 382 -8.21 -23.46 18.22
C PRO A 382 -7.16 -24.41 17.63
N ASP A 383 -6.86 -25.54 18.29
CA ASP A 383 -5.82 -26.47 17.88
C ASP A 383 -5.98 -26.95 16.42
N ALA A 384 -7.21 -27.19 15.99
CA ALA A 384 -7.50 -27.58 14.61
C ALA A 384 -7.04 -26.51 13.60
N LEU A 385 -7.33 -25.23 13.87
CA LEU A 385 -6.91 -24.13 13.01
C LEU A 385 -5.39 -23.89 13.07
N ALA A 386 -4.78 -24.02 14.26
CA ALA A 386 -3.33 -23.90 14.42
C ALA A 386 -2.57 -24.98 13.61
N ALA A 387 -3.14 -26.18 13.50
CA ALA A 387 -2.59 -27.25 12.67
C ALA A 387 -2.78 -26.97 11.17
N GLU A 388 -3.84 -26.27 10.78
CA GLU A 388 -4.29 -26.13 9.40
C GLU A 388 -3.71 -24.91 8.69
N GLY A 389 -3.58 -23.75 9.36
CA GLY A 389 -3.20 -22.47 8.73
C GLY A 389 -2.25 -21.62 9.57
N TYR A 390 -1.92 -20.44 9.05
CA TYR A 390 -0.97 -19.48 9.67
C TYR A 390 -1.67 -18.53 10.64
N TYR A 391 -2.44 -19.07 11.58
CA TYR A 391 -3.19 -18.28 12.56
C TYR A 391 -2.33 -17.86 13.74
N VAL A 392 -2.55 -16.63 14.21
CA VAL A 392 -1.88 -16.02 15.36
C VAL A 392 -2.93 -15.60 16.39
N PRO A 393 -2.72 -15.87 17.69
CA PRO A 393 -3.66 -15.46 18.72
C PRO A 393 -3.74 -13.93 18.83
N PHE A 394 -4.96 -13.40 18.96
CA PHE A 394 -5.11 -11.99 19.34
C PHE A 394 -4.51 -11.78 20.74
N THR A 395 -3.58 -10.84 20.87
CA THR A 395 -2.81 -10.69 22.11
C THR A 395 -2.76 -9.22 22.53
N LEU A 396 -3.07 -8.93 23.80
CA LEU A 396 -2.86 -7.64 24.46
C LEU A 396 -1.66 -7.77 25.41
N ILE A 397 -0.69 -6.86 25.24
CA ILE A 397 0.58 -6.84 25.98
C ILE A 397 0.69 -5.51 26.73
N GLU A 398 1.14 -5.55 27.97
CA GLU A 398 1.43 -4.37 28.78
C GLU A 398 2.85 -4.39 29.33
N ASN A 399 3.29 -3.28 29.94
CA ASN A 399 4.64 -3.11 30.50
C ASN A 399 5.76 -3.19 29.43
N VAL A 400 5.49 -2.65 28.24
CA VAL A 400 6.47 -2.50 27.17
C VAL A 400 7.29 -1.23 27.43
N GLY A 401 8.43 -1.37 28.10
CA GLY A 401 9.36 -0.27 28.34
C GLY A 401 10.23 0.06 27.12
N GLN A 402 10.99 1.15 27.19
CA GLN A 402 11.86 1.61 26.08
C GLN A 402 12.93 0.57 25.66
N SER A 403 13.36 -0.29 26.57
CA SER A 403 14.33 -1.36 26.29
C SER A 403 13.69 -2.60 25.64
N ASN A 404 12.38 -2.70 25.65
CA ASN A 404 11.66 -3.81 25.01
C ASN A 404 11.61 -3.61 23.50
N LEU A 405 11.80 -4.70 22.74
CA LEU A 405 11.81 -4.61 21.27
C LEU A 405 10.52 -4.05 20.67
N LEU A 406 9.36 -4.32 21.28
CA LEU A 406 8.06 -3.82 20.78
C LEU A 406 7.89 -2.31 20.95
N TYR A 407 8.75 -1.64 21.71
CA TYR A 407 8.72 -0.19 21.82
C TYR A 407 8.98 0.52 20.48
N SER A 408 9.81 -0.08 19.61
CA SER A 408 10.25 0.50 18.34
C SER A 408 10.05 -0.41 17.11
N THR A 409 9.55 -1.64 17.29
CA THR A 409 9.36 -2.61 16.21
C THR A 409 7.89 -2.70 15.83
N GLU A 410 7.59 -2.56 14.54
CA GLU A 410 6.25 -2.80 14.00
C GLU A 410 5.89 -4.29 14.07
N LEU A 411 4.73 -4.59 14.66
CA LEU A 411 4.25 -5.97 14.83
C LEU A 411 3.63 -6.55 13.54
N PHE A 412 2.82 -5.77 12.83
CA PHE A 412 2.11 -6.17 11.62
C PHE A 412 1.31 -7.47 11.79
N GLY A 413 0.57 -7.54 12.89
CA GLY A 413 -0.20 -8.72 13.32
C GLY A 413 -1.26 -8.35 14.36
N PRO A 414 -2.07 -9.33 14.86
CA PRO A 414 -3.19 -9.08 15.76
C PRO A 414 -2.74 -8.89 17.23
N VAL A 415 -1.76 -8.02 17.44
CA VAL A 415 -1.17 -7.77 18.76
C VAL A 415 -1.25 -6.29 19.10
N GLY A 416 -1.76 -5.96 20.26
CA GLY A 416 -1.86 -4.60 20.78
C GLY A 416 -1.04 -4.38 22.05
N VAL A 417 -0.34 -3.25 22.11
CA VAL A 417 0.41 -2.80 23.28
C VAL A 417 -0.41 -1.80 24.07
N LEU A 418 -0.48 -1.96 25.39
CA LEU A 418 -1.24 -1.10 26.31
C LEU A 418 -0.27 -0.33 27.21
N THR A 419 -0.29 0.98 27.16
CA THR A 419 0.60 1.87 27.90
C THR A 419 -0.22 2.93 28.67
N LYS A 420 0.09 3.09 29.96
CA LYS A 420 -0.48 4.17 30.79
C LYS A 420 0.23 5.48 30.53
N VAL A 421 -0.52 6.58 30.43
CA VAL A 421 0.02 7.93 30.37
C VAL A 421 -0.71 8.85 31.36
N LYS A 422 -0.02 9.87 31.84
CA LYS A 422 -0.56 10.80 32.86
C LYS A 422 -1.58 11.78 32.27
N ASN A 423 -1.39 12.15 31.00
CA ASN A 423 -2.23 13.15 30.34
C ASN A 423 -1.93 13.20 28.81
N ILE A 424 -2.71 14.00 28.11
CA ILE A 424 -2.62 14.23 26.67
C ILE A 424 -1.23 14.70 26.21
N ASN A 425 -0.54 15.55 26.98
CA ASN A 425 0.77 16.10 26.59
C ASN A 425 1.86 15.02 26.62
N GLU A 426 1.83 14.11 27.59
CA GLU A 426 2.71 12.94 27.60
C GLU A 426 2.40 12.02 26.40
N ALA A 427 1.13 11.77 26.10
CA ALA A 427 0.72 10.98 24.94
C ALA A 427 1.25 11.59 23.65
N ILE A 428 1.06 12.89 23.43
CA ILE A 428 1.58 13.61 22.25
C ILE A 428 3.10 13.49 22.15
N THR A 429 3.80 13.63 23.27
CA THR A 429 5.26 13.49 23.29
C THR A 429 5.72 12.10 22.85
N LEU A 430 5.10 11.04 23.37
CA LEU A 430 5.41 9.65 23.01
C LEU A 430 5.06 9.35 21.55
N ILE A 431 3.91 9.85 21.06
CA ILE A 431 3.51 9.72 19.66
C ILE A 431 4.55 10.35 18.75
N ASN A 432 4.99 11.57 19.06
CA ASN A 432 5.92 12.30 18.19
C ASN A 432 7.35 11.73 18.19
N GLN A 433 7.71 10.91 19.16
CA GLN A 433 8.99 10.17 19.22
C GLN A 433 9.00 8.91 18.34
N LYS A 434 7.85 8.35 18.00
CA LYS A 434 7.74 7.11 17.22
C LYS A 434 7.40 7.40 15.76
N ILE A 435 7.87 6.56 14.86
CA ILE A 435 7.53 6.61 13.43
C ILE A 435 6.20 5.91 13.22
N GLY A 436 5.31 6.51 12.44
CA GLY A 436 4.00 5.94 12.09
C GLY A 436 3.19 6.88 11.21
N ILE A 437 2.15 6.35 10.58
CA ILE A 437 1.27 7.08 9.66
C ILE A 437 0.10 7.71 10.41
N VAL A 438 -0.52 6.94 11.33
CA VAL A 438 -1.80 7.27 11.96
C VAL A 438 -1.62 7.55 13.45
N ALA A 439 -2.32 8.57 13.95
CA ALA A 439 -2.64 8.74 15.36
C ALA A 439 -4.17 8.84 15.51
N CYS A 440 -4.72 8.17 16.53
CA CYS A 440 -6.13 8.28 16.87
C CYS A 440 -6.28 8.90 18.25
N ILE A 441 -7.39 9.59 18.48
CA ILE A 441 -7.85 10.02 19.79
C ILE A 441 -9.31 9.59 20.00
N ASP A 442 -9.68 9.21 21.20
CA ASP A 442 -11.07 9.16 21.65
C ASP A 442 -11.23 10.12 22.82
N SER A 443 -12.03 11.17 22.64
CA SER A 443 -12.36 12.19 23.63
C SER A 443 -13.76 12.73 23.39
N GLN A 444 -14.45 13.11 24.45
CA GLN A 444 -15.71 13.88 24.38
C GLN A 444 -15.45 15.39 24.47
N ASN A 445 -14.23 15.79 24.80
CA ASN A 445 -13.81 17.20 24.89
C ASN A 445 -13.21 17.64 23.54
N LYS A 446 -13.93 18.52 22.84
CA LYS A 446 -13.52 19.05 21.56
C LYS A 446 -12.20 19.82 21.60
N ASP A 447 -11.95 20.57 22.70
CA ASP A 447 -10.70 21.32 22.85
C ASP A 447 -9.50 20.36 23.01
N ALA A 448 -9.70 19.23 23.70
CA ALA A 448 -8.69 18.19 23.81
C ALA A 448 -8.42 17.51 22.46
N SER A 449 -9.48 17.17 21.71
CA SER A 449 -9.34 16.63 20.34
C SER A 449 -8.59 17.59 19.43
N GLU A 450 -8.96 18.88 19.43
CA GLU A 450 -8.31 19.89 18.59
C GLU A 450 -6.84 20.11 19.00
N HIS A 451 -6.56 20.18 20.31
CA HIS A 451 -5.17 20.24 20.80
C HIS A 451 -4.34 19.05 20.34
N PHE A 452 -4.91 17.84 20.41
CA PHE A 452 -4.25 16.61 19.93
C PHE A 452 -3.96 16.69 18.43
N ILE A 453 -4.98 17.02 17.60
CA ILE A 453 -4.88 17.12 16.15
C ILE A 453 -3.77 18.10 15.74
N GLN A 454 -3.71 19.27 16.37
CA GLN A 454 -2.69 20.29 16.05
C GLN A 454 -1.29 19.94 16.53
N SER A 455 -1.16 19.05 17.53
CA SER A 455 0.12 18.79 18.20
C SER A 455 0.82 17.51 17.75
N VAL A 456 0.09 16.53 17.20
CA VAL A 456 0.69 15.27 16.74
C VAL A 456 1.29 15.41 15.35
N LEU A 457 2.48 14.85 15.18
CA LEU A 457 3.24 14.90 13.92
C LEU A 457 2.96 13.64 13.08
N ARG A 458 1.69 13.44 12.72
CA ARG A 458 1.22 12.35 11.86
C ARG A 458 0.55 12.92 10.61
N THR A 459 0.66 12.18 9.52
CA THR A 459 0.01 12.57 8.25
C THR A 459 -1.50 12.30 8.28
N ARG A 460 -1.93 11.43 9.19
CA ARG A 460 -3.35 11.16 9.41
C ARG A 460 -3.70 11.16 10.90
N VAL A 461 -4.76 11.85 11.25
CA VAL A 461 -5.34 11.86 12.62
C VAL A 461 -6.82 11.49 12.52
N ASP A 462 -7.23 10.49 13.32
CA ASP A 462 -8.61 10.05 13.43
C ASP A 462 -9.16 10.41 14.82
N ASP A 463 -10.32 11.05 14.89
CA ASP A 463 -11.03 11.33 16.13
C ASP A 463 -12.27 10.42 16.24
N GLY A 464 -12.37 9.65 17.33
CA GLY A 464 -13.45 8.70 17.58
C GLY A 464 -13.52 7.51 16.61
N ARG A 465 -12.43 7.17 15.90
CA ARG A 465 -12.38 6.11 14.87
C ARG A 465 -11.26 5.12 15.13
N HIS A 466 -11.30 4.00 14.40
CA HIS A 466 -10.41 2.85 14.54
C HIS A 466 -9.04 2.97 13.84
N GLY A 467 -8.76 4.07 13.12
CA GLY A 467 -7.48 4.32 12.46
C GLY A 467 -7.22 3.55 11.17
N THR A 468 -7.91 2.45 10.92
CA THR A 468 -7.68 1.59 9.74
C THR A 468 -8.46 2.06 8.50
N GLY A 469 -7.94 1.67 7.32
CA GLY A 469 -8.51 2.06 6.03
C GLY A 469 -8.09 3.46 5.59
N ALA A 470 -8.29 3.76 4.33
CA ALA A 470 -8.11 5.06 3.73
C ALA A 470 -9.28 5.35 2.78
N PHE A 471 -9.50 6.61 2.47
CA PHE A 471 -10.49 6.98 1.46
C PHE A 471 -9.77 7.55 0.24
N TRP A 472 -10.01 6.96 -0.91
CA TRP A 472 -9.25 7.20 -2.14
C TRP A 472 -9.21 8.65 -2.64
N ALA A 473 -10.19 9.48 -2.24
CA ALA A 473 -10.26 10.89 -2.59
C ALA A 473 -9.66 11.82 -1.53
N THR A 474 -8.97 11.26 -0.51
CA THR A 474 -8.28 12.05 0.49
C THR A 474 -6.78 11.78 0.46
N ARG A 475 -5.99 12.77 0.82
CA ARG A 475 -4.54 12.58 0.93
C ARG A 475 -4.21 11.49 1.93
N PHE A 476 -3.39 10.57 1.47
CA PHE A 476 -2.82 9.51 2.29
C PHE A 476 -1.35 9.35 1.89
N GLY A 477 -0.51 9.00 2.85
CA GLY A 477 0.91 8.75 2.64
C GLY A 477 1.68 8.98 3.92
N GLY A 478 2.80 8.29 4.06
CA GLY A 478 3.72 8.44 5.17
C GLY A 478 4.67 9.61 4.97
N ASP A 479 5.10 10.20 6.08
CA ASP A 479 6.16 11.20 6.15
C ASP A 479 7.06 10.91 7.37
N ARG A 480 8.12 11.68 7.58
CA ARG A 480 8.99 11.62 8.75
C ARG A 480 9.46 10.19 9.10
N GLY A 481 9.85 9.44 8.07
CA GLY A 481 10.34 8.06 8.21
C GLY A 481 9.30 6.97 7.98
N ALA A 482 8.00 7.29 7.94
CA ALA A 482 6.93 6.38 7.49
C ALA A 482 6.71 6.42 5.97
N GLY A 483 7.33 7.37 5.28
CA GLY A 483 7.25 7.55 3.83
C GLY A 483 8.12 8.70 3.36
N SER A 484 8.01 9.04 2.08
CA SER A 484 8.74 10.13 1.42
C SER A 484 7.95 11.44 1.31
N GLY A 485 6.77 11.52 1.94
CA GLY A 485 5.90 12.70 1.89
C GLY A 485 5.16 12.89 0.56
N ASN A 486 5.28 11.96 -0.38
CA ASN A 486 4.45 11.99 -1.59
C ASN A 486 3.05 11.46 -1.28
N PRO A 487 2.00 12.03 -1.87
CA PRO A 487 0.67 11.42 -1.78
C PRO A 487 0.68 10.01 -2.39
N ALA A 488 0.19 9.04 -1.62
CA ALA A 488 -0.01 7.65 -2.06
C ALA A 488 -1.46 7.38 -2.49
N LEU A 489 -2.37 8.28 -2.15
CA LEU A 489 -3.73 8.37 -2.64
C LEU A 489 -4.05 9.82 -3.00
N ASP A 490 -5.21 10.06 -3.54
CA ASP A 490 -5.77 11.25 -4.17
C ASP A 490 -5.21 11.53 -5.59
N GLU A 491 -5.74 12.56 -6.20
CA GLU A 491 -5.36 13.00 -7.55
C GLU A 491 -3.89 13.47 -7.66
N ASN A 492 -3.28 13.87 -6.54
CA ASN A 492 -1.92 14.42 -6.52
C ASN A 492 -0.84 13.34 -6.53
N MET A 493 -1.20 12.06 -6.37
CA MET A 493 -0.22 10.97 -6.43
C MET A 493 0.53 10.92 -7.77
N VAL A 494 -0.08 11.43 -8.84
CA VAL A 494 0.56 11.53 -10.17
C VAL A 494 1.80 12.43 -10.16
N MET A 495 1.92 13.35 -9.21
CA MET A 495 3.05 14.30 -9.13
C MET A 495 4.40 13.60 -8.86
N GLY A 496 4.40 12.41 -8.29
CA GLY A 496 5.60 11.59 -8.16
C GLY A 496 6.17 11.11 -9.51
N TYR A 497 5.31 10.98 -10.51
CA TYR A 497 5.61 10.39 -11.81
C TYR A 497 5.86 11.40 -12.93
N VAL A 498 5.79 12.70 -12.64
CA VAL A 498 6.03 13.77 -13.60
C VAL A 498 7.18 14.69 -13.18
N LEU A 499 7.70 15.47 -14.12
CA LEU A 499 8.69 16.50 -13.89
C LEU A 499 8.29 17.79 -14.61
N TRP A 500 8.73 18.92 -14.08
CA TRP A 500 8.57 20.20 -14.74
C TRP A 500 9.60 20.40 -15.85
N LYS A 501 9.13 20.86 -17.02
CA LYS A 501 9.96 21.35 -18.12
C LYS A 501 9.60 22.80 -18.41
N THR A 502 10.56 23.69 -18.26
CA THR A 502 10.42 25.09 -18.61
C THR A 502 10.92 25.32 -20.04
N ILE A 503 10.17 26.07 -20.82
CA ILE A 503 10.40 26.35 -22.24
C ILE A 503 10.42 27.85 -22.45
N TYR A 504 11.47 28.32 -23.07
CA TYR A 504 11.62 29.68 -23.54
C TYR A 504 11.53 29.69 -25.06
N ARG A 505 10.61 30.46 -25.63
CA ARG A 505 10.43 30.59 -27.08
C ARG A 505 10.62 32.02 -27.51
N ALA A 506 11.72 32.27 -28.20
CA ALA A 506 11.94 33.55 -28.85
C ALA A 506 11.03 33.66 -30.09
N TYR A 507 10.28 34.74 -30.20
CA TYR A 507 9.45 35.08 -31.37
C TYR A 507 9.93 36.35 -32.10
N LYS A 508 10.99 36.98 -31.60
CA LYS A 508 11.75 38.01 -32.27
C LYS A 508 13.18 37.54 -32.49
N PRO A 509 13.91 38.03 -33.54
CA PRO A 509 15.33 37.79 -33.65
C PRO A 509 16.04 38.23 -32.37
N PHE A 510 17.05 37.48 -31.97
CA PHE A 510 17.89 37.83 -30.82
C PHE A 510 18.50 39.21 -31.05
N ALA A 511 18.09 40.19 -30.25
CA ALA A 511 18.82 41.45 -30.15
C ALA A 511 20.04 41.24 -29.24
N GLU A 512 21.16 41.91 -29.51
CA GLU A 512 22.30 41.84 -28.60
C GLU A 512 21.84 42.13 -27.17
N PRO A 513 22.38 41.45 -26.16
CA PRO A 513 21.98 41.63 -24.77
C PRO A 513 22.07 43.08 -24.38
N GLN A 514 20.97 43.71 -23.98
CA GLN A 514 21.00 44.97 -23.27
C GLN A 514 21.40 44.68 -21.82
N ASP A 515 22.06 45.61 -21.14
CA ASP A 515 22.59 45.44 -19.77
C ASP A 515 21.57 44.95 -18.73
N ASP A 516 20.28 45.02 -19.04
CA ASP A 516 19.19 44.52 -18.20
C ASP A 516 19.03 42.95 -18.21
N ASP A 517 19.65 42.26 -19.18
CA ASP A 517 19.65 40.79 -19.26
C ASP A 517 20.80 40.14 -18.48
N ALA A 518 21.69 40.92 -17.89
CA ALA A 518 22.86 40.46 -17.13
C ALA A 518 22.55 39.99 -15.71
N GLY A 519 21.29 39.94 -15.33
CA GLY A 519 20.81 39.56 -13.99
C GLY A 519 20.11 38.18 -13.87
N ILE A 520 20.23 37.32 -14.89
CA ILE A 520 19.64 35.96 -14.83
C ILE A 520 20.73 34.92 -15.02
#